data_8612a611ca2ccd2285d95e8ff5d04f0b
#
_entry.id   8612a611ca2ccd2285d95e8ff5d04f0b
#
_cell.length_a   1.000
_cell.length_b   1.000
_cell.length_c   1.000
_cell.angle_alpha   90.00
_cell.angle_beta   90.00
_cell.angle_gamma   90.00
#
_symmetry.space_group_name_H-M   'P 1'
#
loop_
_entity.id
_entity.type
_entity.pdbx_description
1 polymer ?
#
loop_
_entity_poly.entity_id
_entity_poly.type
_entity_poly.pdbx_seq_one_letter_code
_entity_poly.pdbx_strand_id
1 'polypeptide(L)'
;MLLVIDNYDSFTYNLVQYFGQMGVEQRIFRNDEITAEQALALNPDKVLLSPGPCSPKEAGVSLDIIRAFAGRKPIFGVCLGHQSVGHYFGGKVVRADRLMHGKTSPILHHGTDVFKGMPNGFSGTRYHSLLVERSSFPAELEITAETAEGEVMGLRHRTLPIWGVQFHPESIATVNGVKILQNFMELN
;
A
#
# COMPACT_ATOMS: atom_id res chain seq x y z
N MET A 1 2.93 -7.03 -16.62
CA MET A 1 3.88 -5.97 -16.18
C MET A 1 3.30 -5.21 -15.00
N LEU A 2 4.07 -5.02 -13.93
CA LEU A 2 3.74 -4.21 -12.76
C LEU A 2 4.30 -2.80 -12.94
N LEU A 3 3.45 -1.76 -12.85
CA LEU A 3 3.90 -0.38 -12.74
C LEU A 3 4.17 -0.04 -11.27
N VAL A 4 5.35 0.44 -10.96
CA VAL A 4 5.76 0.87 -9.62
C VAL A 4 5.96 2.38 -9.62
N ILE A 5 5.20 3.07 -8.77
CA ILE A 5 5.42 4.49 -8.48
C ILE A 5 6.28 4.60 -7.23
N ASP A 6 7.52 5.04 -7.41
CA ASP A 6 8.48 5.24 -6.32
C ASP A 6 8.31 6.63 -5.70
N ASN A 7 7.87 6.66 -4.46
CA ASN A 7 7.69 7.89 -3.68
C ASN A 7 8.99 8.32 -2.97
N TYR A 8 10.16 8.07 -3.56
CA TYR A 8 11.46 8.43 -3.01
C TYR A 8 11.77 7.74 -1.68
N ASP A 9 11.50 6.44 -1.62
CA ASP A 9 11.75 5.64 -0.41
C ASP A 9 12.81 4.58 -0.66
N SER A 10 13.73 4.44 0.29
CA SER A 10 14.79 3.42 0.21
C SER A 10 14.26 1.98 0.23
N PHE A 11 13.08 1.76 0.78
CA PHE A 11 12.43 0.45 0.82
C PHE A 11 11.71 0.08 -0.48
N THR A 12 11.50 1.01 -1.40
CA THR A 12 10.88 0.71 -2.70
C THR A 12 11.64 -0.38 -3.43
N TYR A 13 12.96 -0.35 -3.42
CA TYR A 13 13.77 -1.37 -4.10
C TYR A 13 13.71 -2.74 -3.47
N ASN A 14 13.39 -2.87 -2.18
CA ASN A 14 13.09 -4.17 -1.57
C ASN A 14 11.80 -4.76 -2.15
N LEU A 15 10.75 -3.95 -2.35
CA LEU A 15 9.54 -4.38 -3.05
C LEU A 15 9.85 -4.82 -4.48
N VAL A 16 10.57 -3.99 -5.24
CA VAL A 16 11.03 -4.29 -6.61
C VAL A 16 11.80 -5.60 -6.66
N GLN A 17 12.69 -5.84 -5.71
CA GLN A 17 13.49 -7.05 -5.64
C GLN A 17 12.62 -8.30 -5.40
N TYR A 18 11.65 -8.23 -4.47
CA TYR A 18 10.73 -9.35 -4.24
C TYR A 18 9.87 -9.66 -5.45
N PHE A 19 9.30 -8.66 -6.10
CA PHE A 19 8.55 -8.89 -7.35
C PHE A 19 9.45 -9.42 -8.48
N GLY A 20 10.70 -8.95 -8.55
CA GLY A 20 11.69 -9.49 -9.48
C GLY A 20 12.01 -10.98 -9.23
N GLN A 21 12.15 -11.39 -7.96
CA GLN A 21 12.33 -12.80 -7.58
C GLN A 21 11.12 -13.67 -7.96
N MET A 22 9.92 -13.09 -8.00
CA MET A 22 8.71 -13.77 -8.49
C MET A 22 8.62 -13.82 -10.03
N GLY A 23 9.62 -13.28 -10.75
CA GLY A 23 9.61 -13.22 -12.21
C GLY A 23 8.68 -12.16 -12.80
N VAL A 24 8.24 -11.19 -12.00
CA VAL A 24 7.33 -10.14 -12.46
C VAL A 24 8.10 -9.09 -13.27
N GLU A 25 7.68 -8.85 -14.51
CA GLU A 25 8.15 -7.71 -15.30
C GLU A 25 7.68 -6.40 -14.66
N GLN A 26 8.60 -5.44 -14.50
CA GLN A 26 8.34 -4.20 -13.79
C GLN A 26 8.79 -2.97 -14.58
N ARG A 27 8.05 -1.87 -14.46
CA ARG A 27 8.45 -0.53 -14.85
C ARG A 27 8.36 0.37 -13.62
N ILE A 28 9.48 0.98 -13.26
CA ILE A 28 9.61 1.80 -12.07
C ILE A 28 9.82 3.25 -12.50
N PHE A 29 9.00 4.15 -11.96
CA PHE A 29 9.12 5.59 -12.15
C PHE A 29 8.99 6.28 -10.80
N ARG A 30 9.78 7.31 -10.58
CA ARG A 30 9.58 8.22 -9.46
C ARG A 30 8.27 9.00 -9.63
N ASN A 31 7.71 9.43 -8.54
CA ASN A 31 6.38 10.07 -8.51
C ASN A 31 6.32 11.44 -9.20
N ASP A 32 7.45 11.95 -9.70
CA ASP A 32 7.61 13.18 -10.49
C ASP A 32 8.20 12.95 -11.89
N GLU A 33 8.44 11.68 -12.26
CA GLU A 33 9.04 11.31 -13.56
C GLU A 33 8.04 10.82 -14.60
N ILE A 34 6.77 10.63 -14.21
CA ILE A 34 5.72 10.12 -15.09
C ILE A 34 4.41 10.86 -14.84
N THR A 35 3.61 11.07 -15.90
CA THR A 35 2.24 11.54 -15.77
C THR A 35 1.24 10.36 -15.74
N ALA A 36 0.01 10.62 -15.29
CA ALA A 36 -1.04 9.61 -15.31
C ALA A 36 -1.38 9.13 -16.73
N GLU A 37 -1.32 10.03 -17.73
CA GLU A 37 -1.55 9.69 -19.15
C GLU A 37 -0.43 8.80 -19.69
N GLN A 38 0.82 9.09 -19.38
CA GLN A 38 1.95 8.25 -19.75
C GLN A 38 1.85 6.87 -19.08
N ALA A 39 1.45 6.82 -17.81
CA ALA A 39 1.23 5.58 -17.09
C ALA A 39 0.11 4.73 -17.71
N LEU A 40 -1.01 5.36 -18.10
CA LEU A 40 -2.09 4.68 -18.84
C LEU A 40 -1.61 4.12 -20.19
N ALA A 41 -0.78 4.87 -20.90
CA ALA A 41 -0.23 4.43 -22.20
C ALA A 41 0.66 3.19 -22.08
N LEU A 42 1.31 2.97 -20.93
CA LEU A 42 2.08 1.75 -20.65
C LEU A 42 1.18 0.51 -20.49
N ASN A 43 -0.12 0.69 -20.26
CA ASN A 43 -1.11 -0.36 -20.04
C ASN A 43 -0.63 -1.48 -19.10
N PRO A 44 -0.25 -1.16 -17.85
CA PRO A 44 0.21 -2.15 -16.88
C PRO A 44 -0.92 -3.13 -16.52
N ASP A 45 -0.55 -4.32 -16.06
CA ASP A 45 -1.52 -5.27 -15.50
C ASP A 45 -1.92 -4.90 -14.09
N LYS A 46 -0.98 -4.35 -13.32
CA LYS A 46 -1.16 -3.93 -11.91
C LYS A 46 -0.32 -2.70 -11.60
N VAL A 47 -0.71 -1.98 -10.54
CA VAL A 47 -0.04 -0.78 -10.06
C VAL A 47 0.35 -0.92 -8.60
N LEU A 48 1.58 -0.58 -8.26
CA LEU A 48 2.11 -0.47 -6.91
C LEU A 48 2.44 0.99 -6.59
N LEU A 49 1.91 1.49 -5.48
CA LEU A 49 2.29 2.77 -4.89
C LEU A 49 3.20 2.49 -3.70
N SER A 50 4.45 2.93 -3.77
CA SER A 50 5.47 2.62 -2.78
C SER A 50 5.29 3.39 -1.47
N PRO A 51 6.03 3.00 -0.41
CA PRO A 51 6.31 3.88 0.71
C PRO A 51 6.92 5.20 0.26
N GLY A 52 6.92 6.19 1.15
CA GLY A 52 7.53 7.48 0.89
C GLY A 52 7.46 8.40 2.11
N PRO A 53 8.19 9.53 2.05
CA PRO A 53 8.14 10.55 3.08
C PRO A 53 6.89 11.43 2.96
N CYS A 54 6.68 12.29 3.96
CA CYS A 54 5.64 13.31 3.99
C CYS A 54 4.20 12.75 4.00
N SER A 55 3.29 13.33 3.24
CA SER A 55 1.87 13.01 3.22
C SER A 55 1.36 12.74 1.80
N PRO A 56 0.16 12.20 1.62
CA PRO A 56 -0.43 11.98 0.29
C PRO A 56 -0.48 13.21 -0.61
N LYS A 57 -0.59 14.41 -0.03
CA LYS A 57 -0.61 15.67 -0.79
C LYS A 57 0.73 15.98 -1.45
N GLU A 58 1.81 15.42 -0.92
CA GLU A 58 3.17 15.61 -1.40
C GLU A 58 3.70 14.38 -2.14
N ALA A 59 2.86 13.38 -2.39
CA ALA A 59 3.21 12.13 -3.08
C ALA A 59 3.21 12.24 -4.62
N GLY A 60 3.44 13.44 -5.15
CA GLY A 60 3.53 13.67 -6.60
C GLY A 60 2.32 13.12 -7.35
N VAL A 61 2.55 12.33 -8.39
CA VAL A 61 1.51 11.77 -9.27
C VAL A 61 0.64 10.70 -8.61
N SER A 62 0.93 10.25 -7.38
CA SER A 62 0.27 9.09 -6.77
C SER A 62 -1.26 9.20 -6.71
N LEU A 63 -1.82 10.37 -6.40
CA LEU A 63 -3.28 10.58 -6.40
C LEU A 63 -3.88 10.55 -7.81
N ASP A 64 -3.17 11.07 -8.82
CA ASP A 64 -3.61 11.03 -10.21
C ASP A 64 -3.53 9.61 -10.78
N ILE A 65 -2.55 8.82 -10.36
CA ILE A 65 -2.45 7.39 -10.68
C ILE A 65 -3.65 6.62 -10.10
N ILE A 66 -4.01 6.86 -8.85
CA ILE A 66 -5.21 6.23 -8.28
C ILE A 66 -6.44 6.61 -9.10
N ARG A 67 -6.63 7.90 -9.41
CA ARG A 67 -7.74 8.38 -10.25
C ARG A 67 -7.78 7.71 -11.62
N ALA A 68 -6.64 7.57 -12.27
CA ALA A 68 -6.54 7.03 -13.63
C ALA A 68 -6.81 5.52 -13.68
N PHE A 69 -6.40 4.76 -12.67
CA PHE A 69 -6.44 3.30 -12.66
C PHE A 69 -7.57 2.70 -11.81
N ALA A 70 -8.23 3.48 -10.93
CA ALA A 70 -9.35 3.00 -10.12
C ALA A 70 -10.44 2.37 -11.00
N GLY A 71 -10.78 1.11 -10.72
CA GLY A 71 -11.74 0.33 -11.51
C GLY A 71 -11.24 -0.19 -12.86
N ARG A 72 -9.99 0.09 -13.23
CA ARG A 72 -9.39 -0.39 -14.47
C ARG A 72 -8.32 -1.46 -14.24
N LYS A 73 -7.52 -1.29 -13.21
CA LYS A 73 -6.40 -2.19 -12.89
C LYS A 73 -6.27 -2.35 -11.39
N PRO A 74 -5.81 -3.50 -10.91
CA PRO A 74 -5.48 -3.69 -9.50
C PRO A 74 -4.43 -2.70 -9.01
N ILE A 75 -4.70 -2.08 -7.85
CA ILE A 75 -3.80 -1.11 -7.19
C ILE A 75 -3.44 -1.64 -5.80
N PHE A 76 -2.16 -1.61 -5.47
CA PHE A 76 -1.68 -1.89 -4.11
C PHE A 76 -0.85 -0.73 -3.57
N GLY A 77 -1.25 -0.20 -2.41
CA GLY A 77 -0.53 0.86 -1.73
C GLY A 77 0.20 0.35 -0.50
N VAL A 78 1.47 0.72 -0.34
CA VAL A 78 2.29 0.41 0.85
C VAL A 78 2.65 1.70 1.56
N CYS A 79 2.38 1.79 2.87
CA CYS A 79 2.67 2.93 3.74
C CYS A 79 2.10 4.24 3.20
N LEU A 80 2.89 5.12 2.58
CA LEU A 80 2.38 6.34 1.92
C LEU A 80 1.38 6.01 0.81
N GLY A 81 1.61 4.92 0.06
CA GLY A 81 0.66 4.45 -0.96
C GLY A 81 -0.70 4.05 -0.37
N HIS A 82 -0.72 3.37 0.79
CA HIS A 82 -1.93 3.07 1.54
C HIS A 82 -2.64 4.34 2.01
N GLN A 83 -1.89 5.30 2.56
CA GLN A 83 -2.43 6.59 2.98
C GLN A 83 -2.99 7.39 1.79
N SER A 84 -2.34 7.30 0.63
CA SER A 84 -2.81 7.94 -0.61
C SER A 84 -4.15 7.37 -1.07
N VAL A 85 -4.35 6.05 -0.96
CA VAL A 85 -5.66 5.42 -1.22
C VAL A 85 -6.70 5.92 -0.21
N GLY A 86 -6.42 5.87 1.09
CA GLY A 86 -7.34 6.38 2.11
C GLY A 86 -7.73 7.84 1.88
N HIS A 87 -6.75 8.68 1.56
CA HIS A 87 -6.94 10.11 1.28
C HIS A 87 -7.76 10.36 0.01
N TYR A 88 -7.48 9.62 -1.07
CA TYR A 88 -8.18 9.75 -2.35
C TYR A 88 -9.69 9.54 -2.21
N PHE A 89 -10.10 8.58 -1.39
CA PHE A 89 -11.52 8.30 -1.11
C PHE A 89 -12.11 9.17 0.00
N GLY A 90 -11.40 10.21 0.46
CA GLY A 90 -11.93 11.21 1.40
C GLY A 90 -11.58 10.99 2.87
N GLY A 91 -10.79 9.98 3.19
CA GLY A 91 -10.26 9.75 4.55
C GLY A 91 -9.23 10.81 4.94
N LYS A 92 -9.19 11.14 6.22
CA LYS A 92 -8.14 12.00 6.76
C LYS A 92 -6.90 11.17 7.08
N VAL A 93 -5.74 11.75 6.76
CA VAL A 93 -4.44 11.23 7.18
C VAL A 93 -3.94 12.12 8.31
N VAL A 94 -3.79 11.54 9.48
CA VAL A 94 -3.49 12.25 10.73
C VAL A 94 -2.22 11.71 11.36
N ARG A 95 -1.66 12.47 12.31
CA ARG A 95 -0.51 12.04 13.08
C ARG A 95 -0.91 10.88 14.01
N ALA A 96 -0.11 9.82 14.02
CA ALA A 96 -0.28 8.72 14.95
C ALA A 96 0.03 9.18 16.39
N ASP A 97 -0.71 8.67 17.35
CA ASP A 97 -0.47 8.99 18.78
C ASP A 97 0.92 8.55 19.24
N ARG A 98 1.47 7.54 18.57
CA ARG A 98 2.81 7.00 18.86
C ARG A 98 3.67 7.03 17.61
N LEU A 99 4.89 7.56 17.73
CA LEU A 99 5.88 7.49 16.67
C LEU A 99 6.36 6.04 16.50
N MET A 100 6.16 5.48 15.32
CA MET A 100 6.59 4.14 14.95
C MET A 100 7.74 4.23 13.95
N HIS A 101 8.96 3.98 14.43
CA HIS A 101 10.16 3.98 13.59
C HIS A 101 10.94 2.69 13.79
N GLY A 102 10.84 1.78 12.83
CA GLY A 102 11.49 0.46 12.88
C GLY A 102 10.95 -0.46 13.98
N LYS A 103 9.75 -0.18 14.49
CA LYS A 103 9.09 -1.02 15.49
C LYS A 103 8.13 -1.99 14.83
N THR A 104 7.93 -3.15 15.44
CA THR A 104 6.94 -4.12 15.02
C THR A 104 5.69 -4.06 15.88
N SER A 105 4.56 -4.41 15.30
CA SER A 105 3.29 -4.58 16.02
C SER A 105 2.60 -5.86 15.53
N PRO A 106 1.85 -6.55 16.40
CA PRO A 106 0.93 -7.59 15.95
C PRO A 106 -0.13 -6.99 15.02
N ILE A 107 -0.31 -7.58 13.85
CA ILE A 107 -1.30 -7.16 12.86
C ILE A 107 -2.46 -8.15 12.90
N LEU A 108 -3.61 -7.67 13.36
CA LEU A 108 -4.87 -8.41 13.35
C LEU A 108 -5.56 -8.17 12.02
N HIS A 109 -6.02 -9.23 11.34
CA HIS A 109 -6.60 -9.10 10.00
C HIS A 109 -7.73 -10.10 9.74
N HIS A 110 -8.52 -9.88 8.68
CA HIS A 110 -9.69 -10.69 8.34
C HIS A 110 -9.34 -11.97 7.56
N GLY A 111 -8.08 -12.19 7.18
CA GLY A 111 -7.63 -13.40 6.48
C GLY A 111 -8.02 -13.49 5.00
N THR A 112 -8.47 -12.39 4.41
CA THR A 112 -8.90 -12.32 3.01
C THR A 112 -7.91 -11.53 2.13
N ASP A 113 -8.06 -11.63 0.83
CA ASP A 113 -7.30 -10.87 -0.17
C ASP A 113 -5.78 -10.98 0.06
N VAL A 114 -5.10 -9.85 0.23
CA VAL A 114 -3.65 -9.83 0.47
C VAL A 114 -3.23 -10.56 1.75
N PHE A 115 -4.15 -10.77 2.70
CA PHE A 115 -3.88 -11.48 3.95
C PHE A 115 -4.22 -12.98 3.90
N LYS A 116 -4.63 -13.51 2.75
CA LYS A 116 -4.98 -14.94 2.60
C LYS A 116 -3.79 -15.84 2.98
N GLY A 117 -4.03 -16.73 3.94
CA GLY A 117 -3.02 -17.66 4.44
C GLY A 117 -1.96 -17.05 5.35
N MET A 118 -2.12 -15.78 5.75
CA MET A 118 -1.29 -15.16 6.78
C MET A 118 -1.75 -15.59 8.19
N PRO A 119 -0.83 -15.83 9.13
CA PRO A 119 -1.22 -16.04 10.52
C PRO A 119 -1.77 -14.75 11.12
N ASN A 120 -2.92 -14.82 11.80
CA ASN A 120 -3.49 -13.65 12.47
C ASN A 120 -2.58 -13.22 13.64
N GLY A 121 -2.33 -11.91 13.76
CA GLY A 121 -1.39 -11.38 14.75
C GLY A 121 0.09 -11.52 14.34
N PHE A 122 0.40 -11.69 13.06
CA PHE A 122 1.79 -11.68 12.61
C PHE A 122 2.47 -10.34 12.92
N SER A 123 3.78 -10.37 13.07
CA SER A 123 4.57 -9.16 13.34
C SER A 123 4.76 -8.35 12.06
N GLY A 124 4.24 -7.13 12.02
CA GLY A 124 4.42 -6.19 10.90
C GLY A 124 5.30 -5.00 11.29
N THR A 125 6.28 -4.67 10.44
CA THR A 125 7.22 -3.55 10.68
C THR A 125 6.58 -2.23 10.30
N ARG A 126 6.73 -1.24 11.17
CA ARG A 126 6.13 0.10 11.03
C ARG A 126 7.21 1.17 11.01
N TYR A 127 7.15 2.07 10.02
CA TYR A 127 8.04 3.24 9.84
C TYR A 127 7.22 4.50 9.55
N HIS A 128 6.08 4.70 10.23
CA HIS A 128 5.20 5.81 9.94
C HIS A 128 4.91 6.70 11.14
N SER A 129 4.76 7.99 10.90
CA SER A 129 4.27 8.99 11.84
C SER A 129 2.83 9.42 11.53
N LEU A 130 2.32 9.06 10.35
CA LEU A 130 0.97 9.32 9.88
C LEU A 130 0.20 8.02 9.70
N LEU A 131 -1.13 8.09 9.80
CA LEU A 131 -2.04 6.95 9.53
C LEU A 131 -3.38 7.47 9.00
N VAL A 132 -4.15 6.60 8.36
CA VAL A 132 -5.53 6.88 7.98
C VAL A 132 -6.40 6.87 9.23
N GLU A 133 -7.07 7.99 9.50
CA GLU A 133 -7.90 8.16 10.69
C GLU A 133 -9.13 7.26 10.65
N ARG A 134 -9.34 6.49 11.71
CA ARG A 134 -10.47 5.56 11.80
C ARG A 134 -11.84 6.26 11.84
N SER A 135 -11.94 7.40 12.53
CA SER A 135 -13.20 8.14 12.69
C SER A 135 -13.71 8.78 11.40
N SER A 136 -12.82 9.06 10.45
CA SER A 136 -13.14 9.60 9.12
C SER A 136 -12.94 8.58 7.99
N PHE A 137 -12.92 7.28 8.34
CA PHE A 137 -12.65 6.23 7.36
C PHE A 137 -13.75 6.19 6.29
N PRO A 138 -13.41 6.24 4.98
CA PRO A 138 -14.38 6.33 3.90
C PRO A 138 -15.31 5.11 3.83
N ALA A 139 -16.60 5.35 3.55
CA ALA A 139 -17.60 4.29 3.45
C ALA A 139 -17.35 3.32 2.26
N GLU A 140 -16.69 3.79 1.21
CA GLU A 140 -16.30 3.01 0.04
C GLU A 140 -15.19 2.01 0.35
N LEU A 141 -14.45 2.24 1.42
CA LEU A 141 -13.35 1.37 1.87
C LEU A 141 -13.80 0.46 3.01
N GLU A 142 -13.03 -0.58 3.22
CA GLU A 142 -13.16 -1.51 4.34
C GLU A 142 -11.80 -1.65 5.03
N ILE A 143 -11.79 -1.62 6.37
CA ILE A 143 -10.61 -1.92 7.17
C ILE A 143 -10.41 -3.43 7.15
N THR A 144 -9.27 -3.90 6.64
CA THR A 144 -8.94 -5.33 6.53
C THR A 144 -7.90 -5.79 7.54
N ALA A 145 -7.17 -4.85 8.14
CA ALA A 145 -6.23 -5.12 9.22
C ALA A 145 -6.09 -3.92 10.17
N GLU A 146 -5.78 -4.20 11.43
CA GLU A 146 -5.62 -3.20 12.48
C GLU A 146 -4.64 -3.67 13.56
N THR A 147 -4.18 -2.75 14.40
CA THR A 147 -3.50 -3.11 15.66
C THR A 147 -4.52 -3.36 16.77
N ALA A 148 -4.08 -3.92 17.89
CA ALA A 148 -4.93 -4.11 19.07
C ALA A 148 -5.52 -2.79 19.60
N GLU A 149 -4.84 -1.67 19.36
CA GLU A 149 -5.28 -0.32 19.72
C GLU A 149 -6.27 0.30 18.71
N GLY A 150 -6.55 -0.41 17.60
CA GLY A 150 -7.50 0.03 16.58
C GLY A 150 -6.92 0.96 15.52
N GLU A 151 -5.59 1.07 15.40
CA GLU A 151 -4.96 1.80 14.29
C GLU A 151 -5.15 1.02 12.98
N VAL A 152 -5.56 1.70 11.93
CA VAL A 152 -5.79 1.09 10.61
C VAL A 152 -4.47 0.65 9.99
N MET A 153 -4.32 -0.65 9.76
CA MET A 153 -3.12 -1.27 9.20
C MET A 153 -3.33 -1.90 7.82
N GLY A 154 -4.57 -2.06 7.41
CA GLY A 154 -4.92 -2.55 6.09
C GLY A 154 -6.27 -2.02 5.64
N LEU A 155 -6.40 -1.79 4.35
CA LEU A 155 -7.66 -1.39 3.72
C LEU A 155 -7.86 -2.10 2.38
N ARG A 156 -9.12 -2.17 1.96
CA ARG A 156 -9.50 -2.47 0.58
C ARG A 156 -10.66 -1.59 0.15
N HIS A 157 -10.82 -1.38 -1.14
CA HIS A 157 -12.07 -0.85 -1.68
C HIS A 157 -13.11 -1.97 -1.74
N ARG A 158 -14.38 -1.65 -1.44
CA ARG A 158 -15.45 -2.65 -1.35
C ARG A 158 -15.77 -3.33 -2.69
N THR A 159 -15.60 -2.62 -3.80
CA THR A 159 -15.98 -3.09 -5.15
C THR A 159 -14.87 -2.96 -6.20
N LEU A 160 -13.91 -2.05 -6.01
CA LEU A 160 -12.80 -1.87 -6.94
C LEU A 160 -11.59 -2.70 -6.50
N PRO A 161 -10.72 -3.13 -7.43
CA PRO A 161 -9.52 -3.91 -7.11
C PRO A 161 -8.41 -3.02 -6.52
N ILE A 162 -8.63 -2.50 -5.32
CA ILE A 162 -7.70 -1.59 -4.63
C ILE A 162 -7.49 -2.07 -3.20
N TRP A 163 -6.23 -2.24 -2.81
CA TRP A 163 -5.80 -2.67 -1.48
C TRP A 163 -4.65 -1.80 -0.98
N GLY A 164 -4.45 -1.79 0.32
CA GLY A 164 -3.30 -1.11 0.90
C GLY A 164 -2.97 -1.62 2.30
N VAL A 165 -1.68 -1.53 2.65
CA VAL A 165 -1.17 -1.85 3.99
C VAL A 165 -0.33 -0.71 4.52
N GLN A 166 -0.51 -0.37 5.82
CA GLN A 166 0.21 0.72 6.46
C GLN A 166 1.63 0.31 6.88
N PHE A 167 1.85 -0.94 7.21
CA PHE A 167 3.15 -1.52 7.56
C PHE A 167 3.96 -1.87 6.30
N HIS A 168 5.21 -2.27 6.49
CA HIS A 168 6.16 -2.59 5.43
C HIS A 168 6.27 -4.13 5.23
N PRO A 169 5.58 -4.73 4.24
CA PRO A 169 5.66 -6.16 3.97
C PRO A 169 7.04 -6.58 3.45
N GLU A 170 7.78 -5.65 2.87
CA GLU A 170 9.13 -5.86 2.32
C GLU A 170 10.24 -5.86 3.39
N SER A 171 9.92 -5.44 4.61
CA SER A 171 10.88 -5.46 5.70
C SER A 171 11.17 -6.89 6.15
N ILE A 172 12.45 -7.19 6.37
CA ILE A 172 12.88 -8.50 6.89
C ILE A 172 12.27 -8.83 8.26
N ALA A 173 11.90 -7.83 9.03
CA ALA A 173 11.27 -8.00 10.35
C ALA A 173 9.73 -8.18 10.25
N THR A 174 9.15 -8.10 9.06
CA THR A 174 7.75 -8.46 8.83
C THR A 174 7.64 -9.96 8.56
N VAL A 175 7.02 -10.67 9.49
CA VAL A 175 6.88 -12.13 9.37
C VAL A 175 5.98 -12.48 8.19
N ASN A 176 6.50 -13.30 7.27
CA ASN A 176 5.81 -13.73 6.05
C ASN A 176 5.35 -12.59 5.13
N GLY A 177 5.97 -11.40 5.20
CA GLY A 177 5.55 -10.23 4.41
C GLY A 177 5.53 -10.49 2.90
N VAL A 178 6.43 -11.31 2.38
CA VAL A 178 6.46 -11.72 0.96
C VAL A 178 5.17 -12.39 0.53
N LYS A 179 4.48 -13.12 1.42
CA LYS A 179 3.19 -13.76 1.12
C LYS A 179 2.10 -12.73 0.76
N ILE A 180 2.13 -11.55 1.38
CA ILE A 180 1.22 -10.44 1.06
C ILE A 180 1.44 -9.96 -0.38
N LEU A 181 2.71 -9.83 -0.80
CA LEU A 181 3.07 -9.43 -2.15
C LEU A 181 2.66 -10.49 -3.19
N GLN A 182 2.87 -11.77 -2.87
CA GLN A 182 2.41 -12.90 -3.70
C GLN A 182 0.89 -12.88 -3.85
N ASN A 183 0.16 -12.73 -2.75
CA ASN A 183 -1.30 -12.68 -2.77
C ASN A 183 -1.79 -11.53 -3.66
N PHE A 184 -1.17 -10.33 -3.57
CA PHE A 184 -1.52 -9.23 -4.46
C PHE A 184 -1.35 -9.60 -5.95
N MET A 185 -0.31 -10.34 -6.30
CA MET A 185 -0.11 -10.76 -7.69
C MET A 185 -1.18 -11.76 -8.17
N GLU A 186 -1.85 -12.48 -7.28
CA GLU A 186 -2.94 -13.42 -7.59
C GLU A 186 -4.32 -12.73 -7.67
N LEU A 187 -4.49 -11.52 -7.08
CA LEU A 187 -5.75 -10.78 -7.12
C LEU A 187 -5.98 -10.10 -8.49
N ASN A 188 -7.24 -10.05 -8.93
CA ASN A 188 -7.67 -9.44 -10.20
C ASN A 188 -8.63 -8.28 -9.96
#